data_1efe032b4f259be889d18be78bffbad5
#
_entry.id   1efe032b4f259be889d18be78bffbad5
#
_cell.length_a   1.000
_cell.length_b   1.000
_cell.length_c   1.000
_cell.angle_alpha   90.00
_cell.angle_beta   90.00
_cell.angle_gamma   90.00
#
_symmetry.space_group_name_H-M   'P 1'
#
loop_
_entity.id
_entity.type
_entity.pdbx_description
1 polymer ?
#
loop_
_entity_poly.entity_id
_entity_poly.type
_entity_poly.pdbx_seq_one_letter_code
_entity_poly.pdbx_strand_id
1 'polypeptide(L)'
;MTAGQQLAQTEQGSAGDLYPAGRLAVAAKAAANAGLGALLLTPGPDLRYLTGYDTHPSERLTCLAVPAQGPPFLLVPRLEFNSAQASPAGGMDLEIIVWDETDDPFAIVGHRLTGIPTAGLAEQMWAMMVLRFRDALPGTRQELAGAALRGLRIRKSPAEVAALREAGAAIDRVHERVPGWLRPGRTEQQVAADIASEIAAQGHARIDFVIVGSGPNAAKPHHEPSDRVLAAGDAVVVDIGGTMPSGYCSDCTRTYVLGPPPPGLTQAHAASCASLSTR
;
A
#
# COMPACT_ATOMS: atom_id res chain seq x y z
N MET A 1 -3.47 29.76 -26.67
CA MET A 1 -3.44 28.74 -25.60
C MET A 1 -4.53 29.09 -24.61
N THR A 2 -5.51 28.24 -24.42
CA THR A 2 -6.69 28.49 -23.57
C THR A 2 -6.33 28.16 -22.11
N ALA A 3 -6.99 28.83 -21.14
CA ALA A 3 -6.78 28.63 -19.71
C ALA A 3 -6.89 27.14 -19.27
N GLY A 4 -7.55 26.29 -20.03
CA GLY A 4 -7.63 24.84 -19.82
C GLY A 4 -6.33 24.08 -20.12
N GLN A 5 -5.47 24.63 -21.01
CA GLN A 5 -4.17 24.00 -21.31
C GLN A 5 -3.08 24.36 -20.28
N GLN A 6 -3.24 25.46 -19.56
CA GLN A 6 -2.33 25.84 -18.46
C GLN A 6 -2.63 25.09 -17.16
N LEU A 7 -3.90 24.69 -16.92
CA LEU A 7 -4.26 23.87 -15.75
C LEU A 7 -3.77 22.41 -15.89
N ALA A 8 -3.70 21.88 -17.13
CA ALA A 8 -3.21 20.50 -17.36
C ALA A 8 -1.67 20.35 -17.22
N GLN A 9 -0.91 21.44 -17.27
CA GLN A 9 0.56 21.40 -17.14
C GLN A 9 1.06 21.59 -15.70
N THR A 10 0.19 21.96 -14.75
CA THR A 10 0.55 22.18 -13.34
C THR A 10 0.28 20.97 -12.44
N GLU A 11 -0.25 19.87 -12.94
CA GLU A 11 -0.68 18.70 -12.15
C GLU A 11 0.22 17.47 -12.23
N GLN A 12 1.35 17.53 -12.95
CA GLN A 12 2.34 16.45 -12.88
C GLN A 12 3.28 16.69 -11.68
N GLY A 13 2.84 16.28 -10.48
CA GLY A 13 3.72 16.21 -9.32
C GLY A 13 4.92 15.32 -9.64
N SER A 14 6.14 15.80 -9.40
CA SER A 14 7.34 14.98 -9.54
C SER A 14 7.37 13.89 -8.47
N ALA A 15 8.06 12.77 -8.71
CA ALA A 15 8.25 11.71 -7.73
C ALA A 15 8.85 12.23 -6.40
N GLY A 16 9.61 13.36 -6.44
CA GLY A 16 10.14 14.05 -5.27
C GLY A 16 9.06 14.58 -4.31
N ASP A 17 7.87 14.91 -4.81
CA ASP A 17 6.78 15.45 -3.99
C ASP A 17 6.06 14.37 -3.16
N LEU A 18 6.23 13.08 -3.52
CA LEU A 18 5.66 11.96 -2.76
C LEU A 18 6.36 11.73 -1.42
N TYR A 19 7.63 12.12 -1.31
CA TYR A 19 8.45 11.90 -0.12
C TYR A 19 9.13 13.21 0.33
N PRO A 20 8.36 14.22 0.77
CA PRO A 20 8.90 15.52 1.13
C PRO A 20 9.82 15.42 2.35
N ALA A 21 10.94 16.14 2.33
CA ALA A 21 11.98 16.10 3.37
C ALA A 21 11.43 16.34 4.80
N GLY A 22 10.39 17.16 4.94
CA GLY A 22 9.78 17.46 6.25
C GLY A 22 8.92 16.35 6.85
N ARG A 23 8.62 15.25 6.11
CA ARG A 23 7.67 14.23 6.55
C ARG A 23 8.16 13.49 7.81
N LEU A 24 9.45 13.20 7.93
CA LEU A 24 10.04 12.59 9.11
C LEU A 24 9.89 13.47 10.36
N ALA A 25 10.11 14.78 10.22
CA ALA A 25 9.90 15.72 11.34
C ALA A 25 8.44 15.79 11.78
N VAL A 26 7.49 15.71 10.84
CA VAL A 26 6.05 15.64 11.15
C VAL A 26 5.71 14.32 11.85
N ALA A 27 6.32 13.21 11.45
CA ALA A 27 6.14 11.92 12.11
C ALA A 27 6.71 11.92 13.55
N ALA A 28 7.90 12.52 13.77
CA ALA A 28 8.47 12.70 15.09
C ALA A 28 7.56 13.51 16.03
N LYS A 29 6.99 14.62 15.51
CA LYS A 29 6.02 15.42 16.25
C LYS A 29 4.73 14.64 16.56
N ALA A 30 4.25 13.84 15.61
CA ALA A 30 3.07 13.01 15.83
C ALA A 30 3.33 11.92 16.87
N ALA A 31 4.53 11.32 16.89
CA ALA A 31 4.95 10.41 17.95
C ALA A 31 4.94 11.08 19.31
N ALA A 32 5.56 12.26 19.44
CA ALA A 32 5.55 13.05 20.69
C ALA A 32 4.13 13.36 21.17
N ASN A 33 3.25 13.79 20.27
CA ASN A 33 1.85 14.10 20.60
C ASN A 33 1.04 12.86 21.04
N ALA A 34 1.43 11.68 20.58
CA ALA A 34 0.85 10.40 20.99
C ALA A 34 1.50 9.83 22.28
N GLY A 35 2.45 10.53 22.90
CA GLY A 35 3.17 10.06 24.08
C GLY A 35 4.21 8.98 23.80
N LEU A 36 4.62 8.82 22.54
CA LEU A 36 5.64 7.86 22.11
C LEU A 36 7.01 8.54 22.10
N GLY A 37 8.01 7.90 22.69
CA GLY A 37 9.40 8.38 22.67
C GLY A 37 10.09 8.14 21.33
N ALA A 38 9.68 7.12 20.58
CA ALA A 38 10.12 6.86 19.21
C ALA A 38 9.11 6.00 18.45
N LEU A 39 9.19 6.02 17.11
CA LEU A 39 8.57 5.03 16.23
C LEU A 39 9.65 4.05 15.74
N LEU A 40 9.33 2.77 15.74
CA LEU A 40 10.16 1.68 15.18
C LEU A 40 9.38 1.01 14.07
N LEU A 41 9.76 1.28 12.82
CA LEU A 41 9.01 0.89 11.65
C LEU A 41 9.83 -0.08 10.80
N THR A 42 9.37 -1.31 10.73
CA THR A 42 9.93 -2.36 9.85
C THR A 42 9.36 -2.27 8.45
N PRO A 43 9.89 -3.02 7.44
CA PRO A 43 9.37 -2.99 6.08
C PRO A 43 7.85 -3.13 6.01
N GLY A 44 7.24 -2.23 5.26
CA GLY A 44 5.80 -2.13 5.12
C GLY A 44 5.33 -0.74 4.71
N PRO A 45 4.01 -0.50 4.70
CA PRO A 45 3.43 0.74 4.20
C PRO A 45 3.92 2.00 4.91
N ASP A 46 4.20 1.94 6.21
CA ASP A 46 4.62 3.10 7.00
C ASP A 46 6.07 3.49 6.73
N LEU A 47 6.98 2.50 6.62
CA LEU A 47 8.36 2.75 6.22
C LEU A 47 8.41 3.37 4.83
N ARG A 48 7.69 2.76 3.87
CA ARG A 48 7.60 3.29 2.51
C ARG A 48 6.99 4.69 2.48
N TYR A 49 5.89 4.93 3.20
CA TYR A 49 5.25 6.25 3.28
C TYR A 49 6.19 7.35 3.76
N LEU A 50 7.02 7.05 4.76
CA LEU A 50 7.91 8.05 5.35
C LEU A 50 9.18 8.28 4.55
N THR A 51 9.69 7.27 3.84
CA THR A 51 11.04 7.30 3.24
C THR A 51 11.09 7.00 1.74
N GLY A 52 10.02 6.45 1.16
CA GLY A 52 10.04 5.92 -0.20
C GLY A 52 10.83 4.63 -0.37
N TYR A 53 11.47 4.13 0.69
CA TYR A 53 12.17 2.85 0.65
C TYR A 53 11.17 1.71 0.77
N ASP A 54 11.07 0.92 -0.31
CA ASP A 54 10.19 -0.25 -0.41
C ASP A 54 11.05 -1.51 -0.44
N THR A 55 10.97 -2.30 0.61
CA THR A 55 11.68 -3.57 0.73
C THR A 55 10.80 -4.63 1.39
N HIS A 56 11.13 -5.89 1.16
CA HIS A 56 10.35 -6.99 1.72
C HIS A 56 10.73 -7.26 3.17
N PRO A 57 9.75 -7.61 4.05
CA PRO A 57 10.04 -8.13 5.36
C PRO A 57 10.89 -9.41 5.27
N SER A 58 11.94 -9.49 6.09
CA SER A 58 12.78 -10.66 6.19
C SER A 58 13.19 -10.88 7.65
N GLU A 59 13.88 -11.97 7.94
CA GLU A 59 14.46 -12.26 9.25
C GLU A 59 15.56 -11.25 9.65
N ARG A 60 16.17 -10.56 8.66
CA ARG A 60 17.15 -9.50 8.86
C ARG A 60 16.46 -8.19 9.17
N LEU A 61 16.84 -7.57 10.26
CA LEU A 61 16.20 -6.32 10.67
C LEU A 61 16.52 -5.17 9.72
N THR A 62 15.50 -4.66 9.03
CA THR A 62 15.46 -3.29 8.52
C THR A 62 14.52 -2.50 9.42
N CYS A 63 14.96 -1.35 9.94
CA CYS A 63 14.17 -0.54 10.85
C CYS A 63 14.41 0.95 10.66
N LEU A 64 13.37 1.68 10.33
CA LEU A 64 13.34 3.13 10.45
C LEU A 64 12.98 3.48 11.91
N ALA A 65 13.91 4.12 12.60
CA ALA A 65 13.65 4.71 13.90
C ALA A 65 13.41 6.22 13.75
N VAL A 66 12.29 6.68 14.28
CA VAL A 66 11.94 8.10 14.31
C VAL A 66 11.74 8.52 15.77
N PRO A 67 12.81 8.97 16.44
CA PRO A 67 12.72 9.50 17.81
C PRO A 67 11.80 10.73 17.84
N ALA A 68 11.03 10.87 18.92
CA ALA A 68 10.26 12.09 19.19
C ALA A 68 11.18 13.30 19.38
N GLN A 69 12.41 13.06 19.85
CA GLN A 69 13.49 14.04 20.01
C GLN A 69 14.80 13.44 19.47
N GLY A 70 15.45 14.16 18.59
CA GLY A 70 16.69 13.74 17.93
C GLY A 70 16.50 13.35 16.46
N PRO A 71 17.59 13.05 15.77
CA PRO A 71 17.55 12.72 14.34
C PRO A 71 16.98 11.32 14.10
N PRO A 72 16.18 11.13 13.04
CA PRO A 72 15.76 9.81 12.59
C PRO A 72 16.96 9.06 11.98
N PHE A 73 16.89 7.73 11.99
CA PHE A 73 17.86 6.87 11.32
C PHE A 73 17.20 5.61 10.74
N LEU A 74 17.78 5.11 9.65
CA LEU A 74 17.37 3.87 9.00
C LEU A 74 18.48 2.82 9.19
N LEU A 75 18.19 1.78 9.95
CA LEU A 75 19.07 0.63 10.09
C LEU A 75 18.76 -0.41 9.01
N VAL A 76 19.78 -0.85 8.28
CA VAL A 76 19.64 -1.86 7.21
C VAL A 76 20.76 -2.90 7.31
N PRO A 77 20.52 -4.16 6.92
CA PRO A 77 21.60 -5.11 6.72
C PRO A 77 22.50 -4.66 5.56
N ARG A 78 23.79 -5.02 5.60
CA ARG A 78 24.76 -4.64 4.56
C ARG A 78 24.29 -5.01 3.14
N LEU A 79 23.61 -6.12 3.00
CA LEU A 79 23.06 -6.57 1.71
C LEU A 79 22.05 -5.59 1.10
N GLU A 80 21.32 -4.84 1.95
CA GLU A 80 20.26 -3.92 1.53
C GLU A 80 20.75 -2.46 1.41
N PHE A 81 22.00 -2.17 1.77
CA PHE A 81 22.51 -0.80 1.82
C PHE A 81 22.39 -0.08 0.45
N ASN A 82 22.81 -0.74 -0.63
CA ASN A 82 22.77 -0.12 -1.96
C ASN A 82 21.32 0.15 -2.41
N SER A 83 20.40 -0.74 -2.08
CA SER A 83 18.96 -0.58 -2.36
C SER A 83 18.36 0.60 -1.56
N ALA A 84 18.67 0.69 -0.27
CA ALA A 84 18.24 1.80 0.57
C ALA A 84 18.81 3.14 0.07
N GLN A 85 20.10 3.18 -0.27
CA GLN A 85 20.79 4.37 -0.76
C GLN A 85 20.27 4.84 -2.13
N ALA A 86 19.88 3.89 -3.01
CA ALA A 86 19.31 4.20 -4.33
C ALA A 86 17.82 4.61 -4.27
N SER A 87 17.14 4.37 -3.15
CA SER A 87 15.75 4.77 -2.91
C SER A 87 15.65 6.27 -2.56
N PRO A 88 14.44 6.85 -2.50
CA PRO A 88 14.27 8.22 -2.03
C PRO A 88 14.85 8.46 -0.61
N ALA A 89 14.93 7.44 0.24
CA ALA A 89 15.56 7.53 1.56
C ALA A 89 17.01 8.02 1.51
N GLY A 90 17.79 7.61 0.48
CA GLY A 90 19.19 8.01 0.31
C GLY A 90 19.38 9.49 -0.03
N GLY A 91 18.33 10.19 -0.47
CA GLY A 91 18.32 11.63 -0.73
C GLY A 91 17.78 12.48 0.44
N MET A 92 17.34 11.85 1.53
CA MET A 92 16.79 12.52 2.71
C MET A 92 17.90 12.87 3.71
N ASP A 93 17.61 13.83 4.61
CA ASP A 93 18.42 14.05 5.83
C ASP A 93 18.10 12.92 6.84
N LEU A 94 18.61 11.72 6.51
CA LEU A 94 18.37 10.47 7.22
C LEU A 94 19.66 9.65 7.25
N GLU A 95 20.18 9.40 8.45
CA GLU A 95 21.35 8.53 8.62
C GLU A 95 20.97 7.09 8.25
N ILE A 96 21.66 6.49 7.26
CA ILE A 96 21.53 5.06 6.95
C ILE A 96 22.67 4.30 7.65
N ILE A 97 22.30 3.52 8.64
CA ILE A 97 23.22 2.70 9.45
C ILE A 97 23.23 1.29 8.89
N VAL A 98 24.41 0.78 8.65
CA VAL A 98 24.61 -0.59 8.16
C VAL A 98 25.02 -1.49 9.31
N TRP A 99 24.47 -2.70 9.35
CA TRP A 99 24.89 -3.75 10.26
C TRP A 99 25.32 -5.01 9.49
N ASP A 100 26.28 -5.74 10.04
CA ASP A 100 26.82 -6.99 9.51
C ASP A 100 26.25 -8.20 10.24
N GLU A 101 26.36 -9.40 9.65
CA GLU A 101 25.80 -10.66 10.22
C GLU A 101 26.39 -11.01 11.62
N THR A 102 27.50 -10.37 12.01
CA THR A 102 28.10 -10.51 13.34
C THR A 102 27.58 -9.52 14.37
N ASP A 103 26.80 -8.53 13.94
CA ASP A 103 26.27 -7.49 14.82
C ASP A 103 24.92 -7.90 15.41
N ASP A 104 24.56 -7.30 16.54
CA ASP A 104 23.19 -7.34 17.04
C ASP A 104 22.45 -6.04 16.63
N PRO A 105 21.62 -6.07 15.57
CA PRO A 105 20.93 -4.88 15.07
C PRO A 105 19.92 -4.32 16.07
N PHE A 106 19.38 -5.14 16.97
CA PHE A 106 18.44 -4.67 18.00
C PHE A 106 19.19 -3.91 19.10
N ALA A 107 20.40 -4.37 19.48
CA ALA A 107 21.26 -3.66 20.40
C ALA A 107 21.69 -2.30 19.83
N ILE A 108 21.99 -2.19 18.52
CA ILE A 108 22.31 -0.92 17.85
C ILE A 108 21.17 0.08 18.03
N VAL A 109 19.93 -0.33 17.73
CA VAL A 109 18.73 0.51 17.92
C VAL A 109 18.53 0.85 19.39
N GLY A 110 18.67 -0.13 20.29
CA GLY A 110 18.50 0.03 21.73
C GLY A 110 19.45 1.07 22.34
N HIS A 111 20.72 1.04 21.96
CA HIS A 111 21.71 2.02 22.42
C HIS A 111 21.38 3.45 21.98
N ARG A 112 20.89 3.63 20.75
CA ARG A 112 20.51 4.94 20.22
C ARG A 112 19.22 5.51 20.83
N LEU A 113 18.37 4.63 21.35
CA LEU A 113 17.07 5.00 21.94
C LEU A 113 17.03 4.78 23.45
N THR A 114 18.20 4.72 24.10
CA THR A 114 18.28 4.50 25.54
C THR A 114 17.44 5.50 26.33
N GLY A 115 16.63 4.99 27.26
CA GLY A 115 15.85 5.81 28.20
C GLY A 115 14.53 6.34 27.65
N ILE A 116 14.10 5.96 26.45
CA ILE A 116 12.74 6.33 26.00
C ILE A 116 11.69 5.58 26.82
N PRO A 117 10.62 6.26 27.26
CA PRO A 117 9.59 5.62 28.10
C PRO A 117 8.66 4.70 27.31
N THR A 118 8.45 4.98 26.04
CA THR A 118 7.49 4.25 25.18
C THR A 118 7.98 4.20 23.74
N ALA A 119 7.93 3.04 23.10
CA ALA A 119 8.22 2.85 21.69
C ALA A 119 6.95 2.46 20.94
N GLY A 120 6.64 3.16 19.84
CA GLY A 120 5.59 2.80 18.89
C GLY A 120 6.12 1.84 17.84
N LEU A 121 5.60 0.62 17.81
CA LEU A 121 6.02 -0.43 16.87
C LEU A 121 5.09 -0.47 15.65
N ALA A 122 5.62 -0.78 14.46
CA ALA A 122 4.83 -1.03 13.27
C ALA A 122 3.76 -2.11 13.51
N GLU A 123 2.53 -1.90 13.06
CA GLU A 123 1.41 -2.82 13.30
C GLU A 123 1.63 -4.22 12.70
N GLN A 124 2.46 -4.32 11.66
CA GLN A 124 2.79 -5.59 10.98
C GLN A 124 4.20 -6.09 11.31
N MET A 125 4.80 -5.59 12.39
CA MET A 125 6.10 -6.08 12.84
C MET A 125 6.01 -7.56 13.25
N TRP A 126 6.96 -8.37 12.79
CA TRP A 126 7.01 -9.77 13.19
C TRP A 126 7.18 -9.92 14.70
N ALA A 127 6.43 -10.85 15.30
CA ALA A 127 6.49 -11.10 16.74
C ALA A 127 7.92 -11.35 17.25
N MET A 128 8.75 -12.02 16.45
CA MET A 128 10.18 -12.22 16.77
C MET A 128 10.88 -10.87 17.00
N MET A 129 10.64 -9.88 16.12
CA MET A 129 11.30 -8.56 16.24
C MET A 129 10.75 -7.78 17.44
N VAL A 130 9.45 -7.88 17.72
CA VAL A 130 8.83 -7.30 18.92
C VAL A 130 9.51 -7.81 20.18
N LEU A 131 9.71 -9.13 20.29
CA LEU A 131 10.37 -9.74 21.46
C LEU A 131 11.83 -9.29 21.59
N ARG A 132 12.57 -9.22 20.48
CA ARG A 132 13.95 -8.73 20.45
C ARG A 132 14.05 -7.24 20.85
N PHE A 133 13.12 -6.39 20.37
CA PHE A 133 13.07 -4.99 20.81
C PHE A 133 12.70 -4.85 22.29
N ARG A 134 11.83 -5.70 22.82
CA ARG A 134 11.55 -5.71 24.26
C ARG A 134 12.80 -5.96 25.08
N ASP A 135 13.64 -6.90 24.62
CA ASP A 135 14.89 -7.25 25.34
C ASP A 135 15.97 -6.17 25.15
N ALA A 136 16.05 -5.54 23.96
CA ALA A 136 17.00 -4.47 23.65
C ALA A 136 16.63 -3.09 24.27
N LEU A 137 15.38 -2.89 24.65
CA LEU A 137 14.85 -1.64 25.25
C LEU A 137 14.22 -1.94 26.62
N PRO A 138 15.02 -2.36 27.62
CA PRO A 138 14.48 -2.73 28.94
C PRO A 138 13.83 -1.51 29.61
N GLY A 139 12.64 -1.72 30.18
CA GLY A 139 11.87 -0.66 30.82
C GLY A 139 11.07 0.24 29.88
N THR A 140 11.23 0.10 28.57
CA THR A 140 10.43 0.82 27.55
C THR A 140 9.11 0.10 27.33
N ARG A 141 8.00 0.81 27.48
CA ARG A 141 6.67 0.29 27.12
C ARG A 141 6.53 0.25 25.60
N GLN A 142 5.99 -0.84 25.08
CA GLN A 142 5.73 -1.01 23.65
C GLN A 142 4.26 -0.80 23.35
N GLU A 143 3.96 0.03 22.34
CA GLU A 143 2.63 0.32 21.84
C GLU A 143 2.61 0.25 20.30
N LEU A 144 1.45 0.35 19.67
CA LEU A 144 1.35 0.40 18.22
C LEU A 144 1.60 1.82 17.70
N ALA A 145 2.35 1.95 16.62
CA ALA A 145 2.66 3.23 15.97
C ALA A 145 1.45 3.84 15.22
N GLY A 146 0.46 3.03 14.88
CA GLY A 146 -0.66 3.42 14.01
C GLY A 146 -1.46 4.61 14.53
N ALA A 147 -1.59 4.79 15.83
CA ALA A 147 -2.27 5.96 16.41
C ALA A 147 -1.58 7.28 16.01
N ALA A 148 -0.24 7.32 16.00
CA ALA A 148 0.54 8.48 15.58
C ALA A 148 0.50 8.68 14.06
N LEU A 149 0.61 7.60 13.28
CA LEU A 149 0.76 7.67 11.82
C LEU A 149 -0.57 7.83 11.07
N ARG A 150 -1.68 7.37 11.64
CA ARG A 150 -3.01 7.47 11.01
C ARG A 150 -3.37 8.91 10.61
N GLY A 151 -3.11 9.88 11.48
CA GLY A 151 -3.40 11.29 11.23
C GLY A 151 -2.66 11.85 10.01
N LEU A 152 -1.46 11.34 9.75
CA LEU A 152 -0.63 11.74 8.61
C LEU A 152 -1.13 11.11 7.30
N ARG A 153 -1.53 9.84 7.35
CA ARG A 153 -1.89 9.05 6.16
C ARG A 153 -3.35 9.24 5.72
N ILE A 154 -4.26 9.58 6.63
CA ILE A 154 -5.69 9.71 6.30
C ILE A 154 -5.97 10.90 5.38
N ARG A 155 -5.17 11.97 5.46
CA ARG A 155 -5.26 13.13 4.59
C ARG A 155 -4.12 13.09 3.58
N LYS A 156 -4.47 13.04 2.28
CA LYS A 156 -3.51 12.96 1.18
C LYS A 156 -3.05 14.35 0.77
N SER A 157 -1.76 14.47 0.49
CA SER A 157 -1.19 15.65 -0.18
C SER A 157 -1.66 15.73 -1.64
N PRO A 158 -1.48 16.86 -2.34
CA PRO A 158 -1.77 16.96 -3.78
C PRO A 158 -1.01 15.92 -4.62
N ALA A 159 0.27 15.65 -4.31
CA ALA A 159 1.07 14.63 -4.99
C ALA A 159 0.51 13.21 -4.78
N GLU A 160 0.08 12.89 -3.56
CA GLU A 160 -0.56 11.60 -3.25
C GLU A 160 -1.91 11.45 -3.96
N VAL A 161 -2.70 12.54 -4.07
CA VAL A 161 -3.95 12.54 -4.83
C VAL A 161 -3.68 12.33 -6.32
N ALA A 162 -2.63 12.94 -6.89
CA ALA A 162 -2.23 12.72 -8.27
C ALA A 162 -1.85 11.25 -8.52
N ALA A 163 -1.04 10.66 -7.64
CA ALA A 163 -0.66 9.24 -7.73
C ALA A 163 -1.87 8.29 -7.62
N LEU A 164 -2.83 8.59 -6.74
CA LEU A 164 -4.08 7.82 -6.64
C LEU A 164 -4.95 7.96 -7.90
N ARG A 165 -5.03 9.15 -8.50
CA ARG A 165 -5.74 9.35 -9.76
C ARG A 165 -5.10 8.57 -10.91
N GLU A 166 -3.77 8.54 -10.98
CA GLU A 166 -3.05 7.73 -11.96
C GLU A 166 -3.38 6.25 -11.80
N ALA A 167 -3.30 5.71 -10.58
CA ALA A 167 -3.67 4.34 -10.28
C ALA A 167 -5.13 4.02 -10.65
N GLY A 168 -6.06 4.91 -10.28
CA GLY A 168 -7.47 4.78 -10.64
C GLY A 168 -7.71 4.80 -12.15
N ALA A 169 -7.09 5.73 -12.88
CA ALA A 169 -7.21 5.79 -14.34
C ALA A 169 -6.62 4.55 -15.03
N ALA A 170 -5.53 3.99 -14.49
CA ALA A 170 -4.94 2.78 -15.04
C ALA A 170 -5.87 1.57 -14.91
N ILE A 171 -6.49 1.38 -13.74
CA ILE A 171 -7.40 0.24 -13.52
C ILE A 171 -8.74 0.43 -14.27
N ASP A 172 -9.21 1.66 -14.45
CA ASP A 172 -10.41 1.95 -15.27
C ASP A 172 -10.18 1.52 -16.71
N ARG A 173 -9.00 1.76 -17.31
CA ARG A 173 -8.65 1.28 -18.66
C ARG A 173 -8.65 -0.24 -18.77
N VAL A 174 -8.30 -0.96 -17.70
CA VAL A 174 -8.43 -2.43 -17.64
C VAL A 174 -9.92 -2.80 -17.71
N HIS A 175 -10.76 -2.17 -16.89
CA HIS A 175 -12.21 -2.42 -16.87
C HIS A 175 -12.90 -2.13 -18.20
N GLU A 176 -12.43 -1.16 -18.98
CA GLU A 176 -12.94 -0.89 -20.33
C GLU A 176 -12.76 -2.07 -21.27
N ARG A 177 -11.75 -2.91 -21.06
CA ARG A 177 -11.45 -4.09 -21.88
C ARG A 177 -12.17 -5.36 -21.41
N VAL A 178 -12.54 -5.45 -20.14
CA VAL A 178 -13.16 -6.63 -19.52
C VAL A 178 -14.36 -7.16 -20.33
N PRO A 179 -15.31 -6.34 -20.84
CA PRO A 179 -16.44 -6.86 -21.62
C PRO A 179 -16.03 -7.67 -22.85
N GLY A 180 -14.87 -7.39 -23.43
CA GLY A 180 -14.33 -8.13 -24.57
C GLY A 180 -13.88 -9.55 -24.23
N TRP A 181 -13.54 -9.82 -22.97
CA TRP A 181 -13.09 -11.11 -22.48
C TRP A 181 -14.22 -11.95 -21.86
N LEU A 182 -15.29 -11.31 -21.37
CA LEU A 182 -16.43 -11.98 -20.77
C LEU A 182 -17.32 -12.61 -21.87
N ARG A 183 -17.05 -13.85 -22.20
CA ARG A 183 -17.79 -14.62 -23.22
C ARG A 183 -18.18 -15.98 -22.70
N PRO A 184 -19.41 -16.48 -22.98
CA PRO A 184 -19.79 -17.85 -22.68
C PRO A 184 -18.77 -18.85 -23.26
N GLY A 185 -18.46 -19.90 -22.52
CA GLY A 185 -17.48 -20.94 -22.89
C GLY A 185 -16.07 -20.69 -22.42
N ARG A 186 -15.72 -19.50 -21.96
CA ARG A 186 -14.43 -19.22 -21.26
C ARG A 186 -14.52 -19.53 -19.79
N THR A 187 -13.40 -19.90 -19.16
CA THR A 187 -13.34 -20.09 -17.71
C THR A 187 -13.01 -18.76 -16.97
N GLU A 188 -13.35 -18.70 -15.69
CA GLU A 188 -12.97 -17.58 -14.81
C GLU A 188 -11.43 -17.36 -14.84
N GLN A 189 -10.64 -18.45 -14.77
CA GLN A 189 -9.16 -18.41 -14.84
C GLN A 189 -8.66 -17.82 -16.15
N GLN A 190 -9.27 -18.17 -17.29
CA GLN A 190 -8.86 -17.60 -18.59
C GLN A 190 -9.12 -16.09 -18.66
N VAL A 191 -10.25 -15.63 -18.12
CA VAL A 191 -10.56 -14.20 -18.05
C VAL A 191 -9.62 -13.49 -17.08
N ALA A 192 -9.35 -14.09 -15.93
CA ALA A 192 -8.43 -13.54 -14.94
C ALA A 192 -7.00 -13.38 -15.49
N ALA A 193 -6.54 -14.33 -16.31
CA ALA A 193 -5.22 -14.25 -16.95
C ALA A 193 -5.11 -13.07 -17.94
N ASP A 194 -6.17 -12.82 -18.75
CA ASP A 194 -6.18 -11.65 -19.64
C ASP A 194 -6.19 -10.34 -18.84
N ILE A 195 -6.99 -10.27 -17.77
CA ILE A 195 -7.06 -9.13 -16.86
C ILE A 195 -5.69 -8.87 -16.22
N ALA A 196 -5.03 -9.91 -15.70
CA ALA A 196 -3.71 -9.80 -15.09
C ALA A 196 -2.67 -9.24 -16.08
N SER A 197 -2.68 -9.73 -17.32
CA SER A 197 -1.82 -9.23 -18.38
C SER A 197 -2.07 -7.76 -18.69
N GLU A 198 -3.34 -7.34 -18.71
CA GLU A 198 -3.70 -5.96 -18.97
C GLU A 198 -3.34 -5.03 -17.80
N ILE A 199 -3.51 -5.46 -16.55
CA ILE A 199 -3.07 -4.68 -15.37
C ILE A 199 -1.58 -4.33 -15.49
N ALA A 200 -0.74 -5.31 -15.83
CA ALA A 200 0.69 -5.08 -16.06
C ALA A 200 0.93 -4.14 -17.25
N ALA A 201 0.20 -4.32 -18.38
CA ALA A 201 0.30 -3.47 -19.56
C ALA A 201 -0.13 -2.01 -19.29
N GLN A 202 -1.03 -1.77 -18.34
CA GLN A 202 -1.46 -0.44 -17.92
C GLN A 202 -0.51 0.23 -16.90
N GLY A 203 0.65 -0.37 -16.63
CA GLY A 203 1.74 0.25 -15.88
C GLY A 203 1.81 -0.09 -14.39
N HIS A 204 0.99 -1.02 -13.90
CA HIS A 204 1.14 -1.50 -12.53
C HIS A 204 2.44 -2.30 -12.37
N ALA A 205 3.20 -1.99 -11.34
CA ALA A 205 4.44 -2.70 -11.00
C ALA A 205 4.16 -4.06 -10.36
N ARG A 206 3.00 -4.21 -9.74
CA ARG A 206 2.55 -5.46 -9.11
C ARG A 206 1.04 -5.62 -9.25
N ILE A 207 0.61 -6.83 -9.53
CA ILE A 207 -0.80 -7.23 -9.46
C ILE A 207 -1.05 -7.68 -8.03
N ASP A 208 -1.98 -7.04 -7.33
CA ASP A 208 -2.26 -7.37 -5.94
C ASP A 208 -3.35 -8.45 -5.84
N PHE A 209 -4.38 -8.36 -6.67
CA PHE A 209 -5.42 -9.39 -6.76
C PHE A 209 -6.20 -9.28 -8.09
N VAL A 210 -6.74 -10.42 -8.52
CA VAL A 210 -7.69 -10.53 -9.64
C VAL A 210 -8.78 -11.52 -9.24
N ILE A 211 -9.96 -11.01 -8.98
CA ILE A 211 -11.15 -11.80 -8.67
C ILE A 211 -12.08 -11.77 -9.89
N VAL A 212 -12.45 -12.95 -10.37
CA VAL A 212 -13.48 -13.13 -11.40
C VAL A 212 -14.45 -14.18 -10.88
N GLY A 213 -15.55 -13.75 -10.31
CA GLY A 213 -16.59 -14.63 -9.77
C GLY A 213 -17.83 -14.60 -10.66
N SER A 214 -18.19 -15.74 -11.28
CA SER A 214 -19.32 -15.86 -12.20
C SER A 214 -20.47 -16.69 -11.62
N GLY A 215 -21.71 -16.33 -11.90
CA GLY A 215 -22.90 -17.01 -11.40
C GLY A 215 -22.87 -17.21 -9.90
N PRO A 216 -22.92 -18.47 -9.37
CA PRO A 216 -22.88 -18.73 -7.91
C PRO A 216 -21.60 -18.22 -7.23
N ASN A 217 -20.47 -18.12 -7.96
CA ASN A 217 -19.21 -17.64 -7.42
C ASN A 217 -19.21 -16.12 -7.21
N ALA A 218 -20.07 -15.37 -7.92
CA ALA A 218 -20.22 -13.93 -7.75
C ALA A 218 -20.71 -13.51 -6.35
N ALA A 219 -21.26 -14.45 -5.57
CA ALA A 219 -21.69 -14.23 -4.20
C ALA A 219 -20.58 -14.43 -3.15
N LYS A 220 -19.38 -14.84 -3.58
CA LYS A 220 -18.26 -15.15 -2.68
C LYS A 220 -17.26 -13.98 -2.70
N PRO A 221 -17.14 -13.19 -1.60
CA PRO A 221 -16.04 -12.25 -1.46
C PRO A 221 -14.70 -13.00 -1.54
N HIS A 222 -13.68 -12.36 -2.10
CA HIS A 222 -12.33 -12.92 -2.23
C HIS A 222 -12.29 -14.31 -2.93
N HIS A 223 -13.18 -14.50 -3.94
CA HIS A 223 -13.20 -15.72 -4.73
C HIS A 223 -11.93 -15.82 -5.59
N GLU A 224 -11.25 -16.95 -5.53
CA GLU A 224 -10.16 -17.25 -6.46
C GLU A 224 -10.75 -17.74 -7.80
N PRO A 225 -10.34 -17.17 -8.95
CA PRO A 225 -10.83 -17.61 -10.26
C PRO A 225 -10.66 -19.11 -10.46
N SER A 226 -11.74 -19.80 -10.83
CA SER A 226 -11.79 -21.24 -10.96
C SER A 226 -11.89 -21.69 -12.44
N ASP A 227 -11.98 -22.99 -12.65
CA ASP A 227 -12.26 -23.60 -13.96
C ASP A 227 -13.74 -23.52 -14.36
N ARG A 228 -14.59 -22.87 -13.54
CA ARG A 228 -15.99 -22.65 -13.89
C ARG A 228 -16.10 -21.94 -15.22
N VAL A 229 -16.90 -22.54 -16.12
CA VAL A 229 -17.18 -21.97 -17.43
C VAL A 229 -18.29 -20.92 -17.31
N LEU A 230 -18.04 -19.75 -17.86
CA LEU A 230 -18.99 -18.64 -17.94
C LEU A 230 -20.17 -19.05 -18.84
N ALA A 231 -21.40 -18.84 -18.38
CA ALA A 231 -22.64 -19.15 -19.10
C ALA A 231 -23.43 -17.88 -19.40
N ALA A 232 -24.27 -17.94 -20.45
CA ALA A 232 -25.23 -16.89 -20.72
C ALA A 232 -26.19 -16.69 -19.52
N GLY A 233 -26.43 -15.45 -19.14
CA GLY A 233 -27.24 -15.10 -17.97
C GLY A 233 -26.44 -14.99 -16.67
N ASP A 234 -25.15 -15.35 -16.65
CA ASP A 234 -24.32 -15.17 -15.44
C ASP A 234 -24.16 -13.68 -15.11
N ALA A 235 -24.36 -13.34 -13.85
CA ALA A 235 -23.72 -12.16 -13.25
C ALA A 235 -22.25 -12.47 -12.99
N VAL A 236 -21.35 -11.55 -13.33
CA VAL A 236 -19.91 -11.71 -13.12
C VAL A 236 -19.39 -10.51 -12.34
N VAL A 237 -18.88 -10.76 -11.16
CA VAL A 237 -18.14 -9.77 -10.38
C VAL A 237 -16.68 -9.84 -10.79
N VAL A 238 -16.14 -8.71 -11.20
CA VAL A 238 -14.71 -8.53 -11.47
C VAL A 238 -14.21 -7.49 -10.50
N ASP A 239 -13.35 -7.94 -9.58
CA ASP A 239 -12.73 -7.12 -8.54
C ASP A 239 -11.22 -7.22 -8.68
N ILE A 240 -10.58 -6.11 -9.01
CA ILE A 240 -9.18 -6.09 -9.46
C ILE A 240 -8.42 -4.91 -8.89
N GLY A 241 -7.15 -5.15 -8.60
CA GLY A 241 -6.28 -4.12 -8.08
C GLY A 241 -4.81 -4.44 -8.26
N GLY A 242 -4.01 -3.38 -8.22
CA GLY A 242 -2.56 -3.47 -8.35
C GLY A 242 -1.86 -2.25 -7.79
N THR A 243 -0.57 -2.40 -7.58
CA THR A 243 0.31 -1.34 -7.06
C THR A 243 1.08 -0.70 -8.21
N MET A 244 1.00 0.63 -8.32
CA MET A 244 1.78 1.43 -9.26
C MET A 244 3.25 1.55 -8.83
N PRO A 245 4.19 1.92 -9.73
CA PRO A 245 5.58 2.20 -9.35
C PRO A 245 5.71 3.24 -8.23
N SER A 246 4.79 4.20 -8.14
CA SER A 246 4.70 5.19 -7.06
C SER A 246 4.38 4.57 -5.69
N GLY A 247 3.92 3.31 -5.64
CA GLY A 247 3.47 2.62 -4.43
C GLY A 247 2.02 2.87 -4.06
N TYR A 248 1.31 3.68 -4.82
CA TYR A 248 -0.13 3.86 -4.67
C TYR A 248 -0.86 2.75 -5.39
N CYS A 249 -1.97 2.31 -4.79
CA CYS A 249 -2.71 1.15 -5.24
C CYS A 249 -4.01 1.57 -5.93
N SER A 250 -4.43 0.78 -6.91
CA SER A 250 -5.79 0.76 -7.42
C SER A 250 -6.57 -0.39 -6.77
N ASP A 251 -7.88 -0.20 -6.67
CA ASP A 251 -8.84 -1.18 -6.17
C ASP A 251 -10.19 -0.85 -6.79
N CYS A 252 -10.72 -1.72 -7.62
CA CYS A 252 -11.90 -1.42 -8.41
C CYS A 252 -12.74 -2.65 -8.71
N THR A 253 -14.00 -2.62 -8.27
CA THR A 253 -14.98 -3.67 -8.53
C THR A 253 -16.03 -3.21 -9.56
N ARG A 254 -16.38 -4.09 -10.50
CA ARG A 254 -17.51 -3.92 -11.42
C ARG A 254 -18.31 -5.22 -11.53
N THR A 255 -19.62 -5.10 -11.66
CA THR A 255 -20.51 -6.23 -11.94
C THR A 255 -20.98 -6.18 -13.39
N TYR A 256 -20.76 -7.27 -14.09
CA TYR A 256 -21.16 -7.47 -15.49
C TYR A 256 -22.25 -8.55 -15.60
N VAL A 257 -22.93 -8.60 -16.72
CA VAL A 257 -23.92 -9.64 -17.03
C VAL A 257 -23.68 -10.17 -18.43
N LEU A 258 -23.67 -11.48 -18.60
CA LEU A 258 -23.54 -12.13 -19.90
C LEU A 258 -24.93 -12.32 -20.54
N GLY A 259 -25.40 -11.32 -21.27
CA GLY A 259 -26.74 -11.31 -21.90
C GLY A 259 -27.81 -10.68 -20.99
N PRO A 260 -29.07 -11.13 -21.06
CA PRO A 260 -30.15 -10.58 -20.23
C PRO A 260 -29.87 -10.81 -18.72
N PRO A 261 -30.07 -9.79 -17.86
CA PRO A 261 -29.85 -9.95 -16.43
C PRO A 261 -30.82 -10.96 -15.82
N PRO A 262 -30.39 -11.78 -14.84
CA PRO A 262 -31.28 -12.64 -14.08
C PRO A 262 -32.39 -11.84 -13.38
N PRO A 263 -33.56 -12.45 -13.15
CA PRO A 263 -34.66 -11.80 -12.42
C PRO A 263 -34.18 -11.28 -11.06
N GLY A 264 -34.53 -10.02 -10.75
CA GLY A 264 -34.19 -9.39 -9.47
C GLY A 264 -32.80 -8.72 -9.42
N LEU A 265 -31.86 -9.03 -10.31
CA LEU A 265 -30.52 -8.45 -10.28
C LEU A 265 -30.54 -6.92 -10.46
N THR A 266 -31.30 -6.43 -11.42
CA THR A 266 -31.41 -4.97 -11.68
C THR A 266 -31.98 -4.22 -10.48
N GLN A 267 -32.99 -4.79 -9.81
CA GLN A 267 -33.58 -4.19 -8.60
C GLN A 267 -32.58 -4.19 -7.44
N ALA A 268 -31.85 -5.30 -7.23
CA ALA A 268 -30.84 -5.40 -6.19
C ALA A 268 -29.69 -4.41 -6.42
N HIS A 269 -29.23 -4.27 -7.66
CA HIS A 269 -28.20 -3.29 -8.04
C HIS A 269 -28.69 -1.86 -7.80
N ALA A 270 -29.90 -1.51 -8.21
CA ALA A 270 -30.47 -0.18 -8.00
C ALA A 270 -30.59 0.14 -6.48
N ALA A 271 -31.03 -0.81 -5.67
CA ALA A 271 -31.10 -0.65 -4.22
C ALA A 271 -29.73 -0.43 -3.58
N SER A 272 -28.70 -1.17 -4.03
CA SER A 272 -27.32 -1.00 -3.58
C SER A 272 -26.79 0.40 -3.92
N CYS A 273 -26.96 0.86 -5.15
CA CYS A 273 -26.54 2.20 -5.57
C CYS A 273 -27.26 3.31 -4.77
N ALA A 274 -28.56 3.17 -4.53
CA ALA A 274 -29.32 4.14 -3.73
C ALA A 274 -28.80 4.23 -2.28
N SER A 275 -28.43 3.12 -1.67
CA SER A 275 -27.89 3.09 -0.29
C SER A 275 -26.52 3.76 -0.17
N LEU A 276 -25.72 3.78 -1.23
CA LEU A 276 -24.40 4.44 -1.26
C LEU A 276 -24.52 5.95 -1.46
N SER A 277 -25.59 6.41 -2.13
CA SER A 277 -25.81 7.84 -2.41
C SER A 277 -26.34 8.62 -1.19
N THR A 278 -26.75 7.94 -0.12
CA THR A 278 -27.31 8.52 1.10
C THR A 278 -26.33 8.62 2.26
N ARG A 279 -25.04 8.32 2.03
CA ARG A 279 -23.93 8.47 2.98
C ARG A 279 -22.95 9.53 2.51
#